data_eb5aacb7b4fc915f217a13782f83b501
#
_entry.id   eb5aacb7b4fc915f217a13782f83b501
#
_cell.length_a   1.000
_cell.length_b   1.000
_cell.length_c   1.000
_cell.angle_alpha   90.00
_cell.angle_beta   90.00
_cell.angle_gamma   90.00
#
_symmetry.space_group_name_H-M   'P 1'
#
loop_
_entity.id
_entity.type
_entity.pdbx_description
1 polymer ?
#
loop_
_entity_poly.entity_id
_entity_poly.type
_entity_poly.pdbx_seq_one_letter_code
_entity_poly.pdbx_strand_id
1 'polypeptide(L)'
;FEEQLVSDKLGRGWSSFSPDFYREDVWFWRKINAPNLEIVPVELQYPKDTTTRFASAKVCLMGLTYSETLTPGQYDHEASIRLNQAMISSHTWIGQTEQIFVNQNHVSNTFLRHGINNFYIALSGNTVMTDKEQILLDWAEIKYWREYKTDQDYIKFTKPSNRPGGLYQFEVSGFSNSAISVYKIGSSVFNSTQIEPFNINGDAPWTVTIQDSVASDAVRYFAVTENKKNIPKTIRLNFPSDLKNPYNSADVIVITPWQFTSVEGTLQLKSLWESEGHTVKVVDVQDIYDEFNAGITGAEPIKDFLRYAYNNWSFPQLSQVILLGEGVDDTRDNSPSRIYNLIPVKKTWTYKHGATASDPWYGCIVGTDIIPDISVARISIWKEQQILDYAAKAIAYRNNLQTSRLWNSHLTFTSGGKITDNNDIFAQQSERIIRKTIPEEYRVTRVYTSTQTVSSDYFGGTFNLKDAINSGTQYVQFMGHGGGRIWADYNLFNFNDVATLNNQVYPVVLSLACYASAFDTNGMASISEALVLQPEKGAIGTAGFTGLGYLDHDETWGLAYCEALFGNNFDNIGLANIYALARFY
;
A
#
# COMPACT_ATOMS: atom_id res chain seq x y z
N PHE A 1 -22.13 2.42 3.08
CA PHE A 1 -22.03 1.74 1.78
C PHE A 1 -20.73 2.16 1.13
N GLU A 2 -19.94 1.21 0.72
CA GLU A 2 -18.65 1.39 0.09
C GLU A 2 -18.29 0.09 -0.63
N GLU A 3 -17.75 0.20 -1.84
CA GLU A 3 -17.11 -0.88 -2.56
C GLU A 3 -15.77 -0.37 -3.07
N GLN A 4 -14.72 -1.18 -3.01
CA GLN A 4 -13.37 -0.79 -3.40
C GLN A 4 -13.06 -1.39 -4.76
N LEU A 5 -13.53 -0.75 -5.83
CA LEU A 5 -13.45 -1.25 -7.21
C LEU A 5 -12.45 -0.49 -8.08
N VAL A 6 -12.06 0.71 -7.69
CA VAL A 6 -11.15 1.58 -8.46
C VAL A 6 -10.05 2.08 -7.54
N SER A 7 -8.80 1.92 -7.93
CA SER A 7 -7.68 2.54 -7.22
C SER A 7 -7.15 3.77 -7.95
N ASP A 8 -6.84 4.84 -7.21
CA ASP A 8 -6.15 6.02 -7.74
C ASP A 8 -5.28 6.64 -6.64
N LYS A 9 -4.00 6.84 -6.94
CA LYS A 9 -3.02 7.38 -5.99
C LYS A 9 -3.12 8.90 -5.80
N LEU A 10 -4.03 9.56 -6.51
CA LEU A 10 -4.31 11.00 -6.42
C LEU A 10 -3.05 11.88 -6.55
N GLY A 11 -2.16 11.54 -7.47
CA GLY A 11 -0.82 12.11 -7.51
C GLY A 11 -0.61 13.27 -8.46
N ARG A 12 -1.63 13.75 -9.14
CA ARG A 12 -1.41 14.70 -10.23
C ARG A 12 -1.64 16.14 -9.79
N GLY A 13 -0.55 16.89 -9.61
CA GLY A 13 -0.63 18.35 -9.70
C GLY A 13 -1.04 19.13 -8.46
N TRP A 14 -0.82 18.61 -7.30
CA TRP A 14 -1.14 19.31 -6.06
C TRP A 14 -0.11 20.37 -5.68
N SER A 15 -0.41 21.65 -5.97
CA SER A 15 0.35 22.79 -5.46
C SER A 15 -0.12 23.25 -4.07
N SER A 16 -1.28 22.79 -3.60
CA SER A 16 -1.92 23.26 -2.36
C SER A 16 -2.31 22.13 -1.39
N PHE A 17 -1.62 21.00 -1.45
CA PHE A 17 -1.92 19.89 -0.56
C PHE A 17 -1.57 20.21 0.89
N SER A 18 -2.55 20.01 1.77
CA SER A 18 -2.31 19.97 3.22
C SER A 18 -1.87 18.57 3.63
N PRO A 19 -0.77 18.40 4.40
CA PRO A 19 -0.40 17.12 4.97
C PRO A 19 -1.52 16.45 5.78
N ASP A 20 -2.44 17.23 6.33
CA ASP A 20 -3.59 16.73 7.09
C ASP A 20 -4.63 16.00 6.22
N PHE A 21 -4.48 16.07 4.89
CA PHE A 21 -5.38 15.48 3.91
C PHE A 21 -4.88 14.15 3.34
N TYR A 22 -3.74 13.67 3.79
CA TYR A 22 -3.15 12.42 3.33
C TYR A 22 -4.07 11.22 3.59
N ARG A 23 -4.33 10.45 2.55
CA ARG A 23 -5.05 9.18 2.63
C ARG A 23 -4.09 8.03 2.31
N GLU A 24 -4.05 7.04 3.19
CA GLU A 24 -3.38 5.77 2.91
C GLU A 24 -4.26 4.87 2.04
N ASP A 25 -5.58 4.99 2.17
CA ASP A 25 -6.55 4.30 1.34
C ASP A 25 -6.69 4.99 -0.02
N VAL A 26 -6.30 4.28 -1.06
CA VAL A 26 -6.32 4.72 -2.47
C VAL A 26 -7.41 4.00 -3.27
N TRP A 27 -8.33 3.33 -2.57
CA TRP A 27 -9.43 2.60 -3.17
C TRP A 27 -10.73 3.37 -3.04
N PHE A 28 -11.49 3.37 -4.14
CA PHE A 28 -12.75 4.08 -4.28
C PHE A 28 -13.82 3.18 -4.88
N TRP A 29 -15.06 3.51 -4.62
CA TRP A 29 -16.19 2.75 -5.13
C TRP A 29 -16.31 2.87 -6.65
N ARG A 30 -16.30 4.10 -7.19
CA ARG A 30 -16.46 4.37 -8.63
C ARG A 30 -15.70 5.60 -9.08
N LYS A 31 -15.32 5.58 -10.36
CA LYS A 31 -14.88 6.77 -11.10
C LYS A 31 -16.02 7.27 -11.96
N ILE A 32 -16.33 8.55 -11.89
CA ILE A 32 -17.43 9.21 -12.62
C ILE A 32 -16.84 10.32 -13.49
N ASN A 33 -17.19 10.34 -14.78
CA ASN A 33 -16.74 11.34 -15.74
C ASN A 33 -17.90 12.25 -16.11
N ALA A 34 -17.69 13.55 -16.25
CA ALA A 34 -18.70 14.50 -16.71
C ALA A 34 -18.81 14.52 -18.27
N PRO A 35 -19.96 14.92 -18.83
CA PRO A 35 -21.25 15.01 -18.16
C PRO A 35 -21.88 13.64 -17.92
N ASN A 36 -22.41 13.39 -16.74
CA ASN A 36 -23.02 12.10 -16.42
C ASN A 36 -24.04 12.20 -15.29
N LEU A 37 -24.98 11.26 -15.27
CA LEU A 37 -25.85 10.95 -14.13
C LEU A 37 -25.57 9.51 -13.70
N GLU A 38 -24.71 9.35 -12.70
CA GLU A 38 -24.42 8.04 -12.12
C GLU A 38 -25.51 7.63 -11.15
N ILE A 39 -25.94 6.37 -11.25
CA ILE A 39 -26.97 5.78 -10.37
C ILE A 39 -26.30 4.71 -9.53
N VAL A 40 -26.28 4.91 -8.22
CA VAL A 40 -25.65 4.02 -7.25
C VAL A 40 -26.73 3.37 -6.38
N PRO A 41 -27.05 2.09 -6.60
CA PRO A 41 -28.05 1.38 -5.80
C PRO A 41 -27.49 1.04 -4.43
N VAL A 42 -28.31 1.22 -3.39
CA VAL A 42 -28.03 0.81 -2.01
C VAL A 42 -29.25 0.09 -1.45
N GLU A 43 -29.01 -0.96 -0.69
CA GLU A 43 -30.11 -1.75 -0.12
C GLU A 43 -30.40 -1.32 1.31
N LEU A 44 -31.66 -0.94 1.60
CA LEU A 44 -32.12 -0.59 2.94
C LEU A 44 -33.13 -1.62 3.48
N GLN A 45 -32.99 -1.91 4.76
CA GLN A 45 -33.82 -2.88 5.44
C GLN A 45 -34.99 -2.18 6.20
N TYR A 46 -36.20 -2.45 5.82
CA TYR A 46 -37.45 -2.04 6.49
C TYR A 46 -37.45 -0.61 7.04
N PRO A 47 -37.24 0.44 6.21
CA PRO A 47 -37.43 1.81 6.65
C PRO A 47 -38.87 1.98 7.21
N LYS A 48 -38.98 2.61 8.38
CA LYS A 48 -40.28 2.86 8.97
C LYS A 48 -41.05 3.92 8.19
N ASP A 49 -42.20 3.56 7.63
CA ASP A 49 -43.04 4.52 6.92
C ASP A 49 -43.66 5.52 7.93
N THR A 50 -43.14 6.73 7.92
CA THR A 50 -43.58 7.80 8.83
C THR A 50 -43.17 9.17 8.34
N THR A 51 -44.06 10.13 8.40
CA THR A 51 -43.81 11.56 8.08
C THR A 51 -43.19 12.32 9.25
N THR A 52 -43.16 11.74 10.45
CA THR A 52 -42.65 12.39 11.67
C THR A 52 -41.19 12.04 11.96
N ARG A 53 -40.54 11.23 11.10
CA ARG A 53 -39.16 10.81 11.23
C ARG A 53 -38.41 11.12 9.96
N PHE A 54 -37.15 11.50 10.14
CA PHE A 54 -36.29 11.91 9.04
C PHE A 54 -35.02 11.07 9.05
N ALA A 55 -34.54 10.78 7.86
CA ALA A 55 -33.25 10.20 7.60
C ALA A 55 -32.21 11.31 7.33
N SER A 56 -30.96 10.99 7.55
CA SER A 56 -29.83 11.79 7.06
C SER A 56 -29.03 10.95 6.06
N ALA A 57 -28.47 11.59 5.04
CA ALA A 57 -27.60 10.96 4.08
C ALA A 57 -26.32 11.77 3.92
N LYS A 58 -25.20 11.08 3.71
CA LYS A 58 -23.92 11.68 3.35
C LYS A 58 -23.34 10.91 2.18
N VAL A 59 -22.64 11.62 1.32
CA VAL A 59 -21.86 11.04 0.21
C VAL A 59 -20.52 11.73 0.17
N CYS A 60 -19.45 10.95 0.12
CA CYS A 60 -18.10 11.44 -0.02
C CYS A 60 -17.66 11.30 -1.47
N LEU A 61 -17.28 12.41 -2.08
CA LEU A 61 -16.67 12.47 -3.39
C LEU A 61 -15.27 13.06 -3.30
N MET A 62 -14.38 12.56 -4.15
CA MET A 62 -13.02 13.07 -4.30
C MET A 62 -12.86 13.64 -5.71
N GLY A 63 -12.35 14.87 -5.85
CA GLY A 63 -11.94 15.41 -7.14
C GLY A 63 -10.74 14.63 -7.68
N LEU A 64 -10.76 14.28 -8.96
CA LEU A 64 -9.64 13.60 -9.62
C LEU A 64 -8.91 14.50 -10.60
N THR A 65 -9.64 15.35 -11.33
CA THR A 65 -9.08 16.33 -12.25
C THR A 65 -8.87 17.69 -11.57
N TYR A 66 -8.04 18.52 -12.17
CA TYR A 66 -7.79 19.89 -11.68
C TYR A 66 -7.26 20.76 -12.83
N SER A 67 -7.44 22.06 -12.71
CA SER A 67 -6.84 23.06 -13.58
C SER A 67 -5.70 23.78 -12.88
N GLU A 68 -4.57 23.94 -13.54
CA GLU A 68 -3.44 24.70 -12.99
C GLU A 68 -3.71 26.22 -12.98
N THR A 69 -4.70 26.68 -13.73
CA THR A 69 -5.01 28.09 -13.91
C THR A 69 -6.51 28.35 -13.68
N LEU A 70 -6.88 28.69 -12.43
CA LEU A 70 -8.23 29.08 -12.08
C LEU A 70 -8.30 30.60 -11.85
N THR A 71 -9.35 31.23 -12.37
CA THR A 71 -9.70 32.61 -12.00
C THR A 71 -10.76 32.62 -10.89
N PRO A 72 -10.88 33.69 -10.09
CA PRO A 72 -11.89 33.78 -9.05
C PRO A 72 -13.31 33.47 -9.57
N GLY A 73 -14.00 32.56 -8.88
CA GLY A 73 -15.33 32.09 -9.26
C GLY A 73 -15.38 30.91 -10.22
N GLN A 74 -14.24 30.38 -10.63
CA GLN A 74 -14.13 29.13 -11.40
C GLN A 74 -13.88 27.94 -10.46
N TYR A 75 -14.35 26.76 -10.88
CA TYR A 75 -14.26 25.50 -10.15
C TYR A 75 -13.85 24.37 -11.09
N ASP A 76 -13.16 23.37 -10.55
CA ASP A 76 -12.81 22.15 -11.26
C ASP A 76 -13.98 21.16 -11.30
N HIS A 77 -14.81 21.17 -10.25
CA HIS A 77 -15.87 20.21 -10.05
C HIS A 77 -17.20 20.86 -9.67
N GLU A 78 -18.28 20.28 -10.19
CA GLU A 78 -19.64 20.58 -9.77
C GLU A 78 -20.46 19.29 -9.72
N ALA A 79 -21.00 18.94 -8.56
CA ALA A 79 -21.87 17.79 -8.41
C ALA A 79 -23.15 18.11 -7.65
N SER A 80 -24.24 17.45 -8.03
CA SER A 80 -25.48 17.42 -7.26
C SER A 80 -25.90 16.00 -6.94
N ILE A 81 -26.38 15.77 -5.70
CA ILE A 81 -26.72 14.45 -5.20
C ILE A 81 -28.17 14.39 -4.72
N ARG A 82 -28.88 13.35 -5.15
CA ARG A 82 -30.22 13.00 -4.65
C ARG A 82 -30.22 11.57 -4.13
N LEU A 83 -31.05 11.32 -3.11
CA LEU A 83 -31.41 9.98 -2.65
C LEU A 83 -32.88 9.75 -3.00
N ASN A 84 -33.17 8.85 -3.93
CA ASN A 84 -34.48 8.68 -4.53
C ASN A 84 -35.01 10.04 -5.06
N GLN A 85 -36.09 10.54 -4.46
CA GLN A 85 -36.70 11.82 -4.83
C GLN A 85 -36.15 13.02 -4.03
N ALA A 86 -35.41 12.78 -2.96
CA ALA A 86 -34.94 13.83 -2.05
C ALA A 86 -33.59 14.39 -2.51
N MET A 87 -33.51 15.72 -2.64
CA MET A 87 -32.24 16.41 -2.82
C MET A 87 -31.39 16.32 -1.56
N ILE A 88 -30.14 15.90 -1.68
CA ILE A 88 -29.18 15.89 -0.58
C ILE A 88 -28.46 17.22 -0.52
N SER A 89 -27.61 17.51 -1.49
CA SER A 89 -26.96 18.80 -1.66
C SER A 89 -26.33 18.96 -3.04
N SER A 90 -25.87 20.17 -3.35
CA SER A 90 -25.07 20.46 -4.54
C SER A 90 -23.90 21.34 -4.11
N HIS A 91 -22.70 21.03 -4.60
CA HIS A 91 -21.48 21.76 -4.29
C HIS A 91 -20.58 21.90 -5.52
N THR A 92 -19.80 22.97 -5.51
CA THR A 92 -18.66 23.19 -6.39
C THR A 92 -17.39 23.17 -5.57
N TRP A 93 -16.28 22.66 -6.11
CA TRP A 93 -14.99 22.64 -5.40
C TRP A 93 -13.81 22.63 -6.36
N ILE A 94 -12.61 22.80 -5.82
CA ILE A 94 -11.36 22.94 -6.56
C ILE A 94 -10.45 21.77 -6.25
N GLY A 95 -9.80 21.24 -7.28
CA GLY A 95 -8.69 20.29 -7.20
C GLY A 95 -9.06 18.90 -6.70
N GLN A 96 -8.03 18.14 -6.40
CA GLN A 96 -8.15 16.76 -5.91
C GLN A 96 -8.48 16.75 -4.41
N THR A 97 -9.57 17.39 -4.01
CA THR A 97 -10.02 17.48 -2.60
C THR A 97 -11.25 16.64 -2.34
N GLU A 98 -11.37 16.20 -1.09
CA GLU A 98 -12.57 15.54 -0.58
C GLU A 98 -13.70 16.54 -0.41
N GLN A 99 -14.88 16.15 -0.85
CA GLN A 99 -16.10 16.90 -0.61
C GLN A 99 -17.18 15.97 -0.03
N ILE A 100 -17.63 16.27 1.19
CA ILE A 100 -18.71 15.54 1.83
C ILE A 100 -20.03 16.26 1.60
N PHE A 101 -20.92 15.63 0.87
CA PHE A 101 -22.29 16.08 0.63
C PHE A 101 -23.18 15.60 1.77
N VAL A 102 -23.82 16.52 2.47
CA VAL A 102 -24.69 16.20 3.61
C VAL A 102 -26.06 16.82 3.36
N ASN A 103 -27.15 16.08 3.63
CA ASN A 103 -28.46 16.69 3.59
C ASN A 103 -28.67 17.59 4.81
N GLN A 104 -28.84 18.88 4.55
CA GLN A 104 -29.12 19.88 5.58
C GLN A 104 -30.60 19.88 6.00
N ASN A 105 -31.46 19.39 5.13
CA ASN A 105 -32.91 19.37 5.30
C ASN A 105 -33.41 17.95 5.40
N HIS A 106 -33.30 17.31 6.46
CA HIS A 106 -33.73 15.93 6.75
C HIS A 106 -34.58 15.26 5.66
N VAL A 107 -34.08 14.15 5.11
CA VAL A 107 -34.83 13.34 4.14
C VAL A 107 -36.01 12.69 4.86
N SER A 108 -37.24 12.91 4.43
CA SER A 108 -38.38 12.18 5.00
C SER A 108 -38.18 10.68 4.85
N ASN A 109 -38.44 9.94 5.92
CA ASN A 109 -38.31 8.48 5.89
C ASN A 109 -39.29 7.81 4.89
N THR A 110 -40.36 8.51 4.51
CA THR A 110 -41.32 8.07 3.47
C THR A 110 -40.72 8.01 2.07
N PHE A 111 -39.59 8.67 1.83
CA PHE A 111 -38.86 8.55 0.56
C PHE A 111 -38.00 7.30 0.47
N LEU A 112 -37.79 6.60 1.59
CA LEU A 112 -37.03 5.37 1.65
C LEU A 112 -37.95 4.15 1.54
N ARG A 113 -37.46 3.09 0.93
CA ARG A 113 -38.21 1.84 0.79
C ARG A 113 -37.34 0.64 1.19
N HIS A 114 -38.00 -0.43 1.58
CA HIS A 114 -37.31 -1.70 1.75
C HIS A 114 -36.75 -2.19 0.41
N GLY A 115 -35.55 -2.71 0.42
CA GLY A 115 -34.82 -3.09 -0.78
C GLY A 115 -34.05 -1.92 -1.40
N ILE A 116 -34.00 -1.86 -2.72
CA ILE A 116 -33.12 -0.95 -3.46
C ILE A 116 -33.61 0.50 -3.37
N ASN A 117 -32.72 1.37 -2.93
CA ASN A 117 -32.78 2.83 -2.99
C ASN A 117 -31.63 3.32 -3.85
N ASN A 118 -31.75 4.47 -4.50
CA ASN A 118 -30.74 4.95 -5.42
C ASN A 118 -30.20 6.31 -5.01
N PHE A 119 -28.87 6.43 -4.92
CA PHE A 119 -28.22 7.71 -5.04
C PHE A 119 -28.10 8.07 -6.52
N TYR A 120 -28.42 9.31 -6.84
CA TYR A 120 -28.23 9.92 -8.15
C TYR A 120 -27.16 10.99 -7.99
N ILE A 121 -26.00 10.78 -8.63
CA ILE A 121 -24.85 11.69 -8.61
C ILE A 121 -24.76 12.30 -10.01
N ALA A 122 -25.09 13.58 -10.14
CA ALA A 122 -25.06 14.29 -11.40
C ALA A 122 -23.86 15.22 -11.47
N LEU A 123 -23.06 15.07 -12.52
CA LEU A 123 -22.01 15.98 -12.95
C LEU A 123 -22.48 16.75 -14.16
N SER A 124 -22.55 18.08 -14.08
CA SER A 124 -23.08 18.92 -15.16
C SER A 124 -22.09 19.09 -16.33
N GLY A 125 -20.78 19.04 -16.04
CA GLY A 125 -19.73 19.44 -16.97
C GLY A 125 -19.66 20.95 -17.20
N ASN A 126 -20.34 21.77 -16.37
CA ASN A 126 -20.33 23.22 -16.47
C ASN A 126 -19.17 23.87 -15.68
N THR A 127 -18.07 23.16 -15.56
CA THR A 127 -16.84 23.60 -14.89
C THR A 127 -15.77 24.00 -15.90
N VAL A 128 -14.63 24.49 -15.44
CA VAL A 128 -13.47 24.76 -16.34
C VAL A 128 -12.94 23.49 -16.99
N MET A 129 -13.20 22.32 -16.40
CA MET A 129 -12.77 21.01 -16.91
C MET A 129 -13.71 20.49 -18.00
N THR A 130 -14.94 21.00 -18.10
CA THR A 130 -15.96 20.58 -19.08
C THR A 130 -16.13 19.06 -19.12
N ASP A 131 -15.95 18.44 -20.27
CA ASP A 131 -16.01 16.99 -20.51
C ASP A 131 -14.81 16.19 -19.94
N LYS A 132 -13.80 16.88 -19.46
CA LYS A 132 -12.62 16.27 -18.80
C LYS A 132 -12.77 16.14 -17.30
N GLU A 133 -13.84 16.70 -16.72
CA GLU A 133 -14.11 16.60 -15.29
C GLU A 133 -14.26 15.14 -14.88
N GLN A 134 -13.50 14.73 -13.87
CA GLN A 134 -13.52 13.39 -13.28
C GLN A 134 -13.53 13.48 -11.78
N ILE A 135 -14.37 12.66 -11.15
CA ILE A 135 -14.42 12.49 -9.69
C ILE A 135 -14.41 11.01 -9.33
N LEU A 136 -14.13 10.74 -8.06
CA LEU A 136 -14.21 9.41 -7.46
C LEU A 136 -15.30 9.42 -6.38
N LEU A 137 -16.20 8.46 -6.43
CA LEU A 137 -17.10 8.16 -5.33
C LEU A 137 -16.36 7.28 -4.33
N ASP A 138 -16.29 7.73 -3.11
CA ASP A 138 -15.64 7.00 -2.02
C ASP A 138 -16.67 6.16 -1.26
N TRP A 139 -17.51 6.79 -0.48
CA TRP A 139 -18.54 6.11 0.32
C TRP A 139 -19.84 6.90 0.38
N ALA A 140 -20.92 6.20 0.81
CA ALA A 140 -22.20 6.80 1.13
C ALA A 140 -22.71 6.29 2.48
N GLU A 141 -23.31 7.15 3.28
CA GLU A 141 -23.91 6.84 4.56
C GLU A 141 -25.39 7.24 4.55
N ILE A 142 -26.26 6.36 5.03
CA ILE A 142 -27.68 6.66 5.29
C ILE A 142 -27.98 6.28 6.72
N LYS A 143 -28.42 7.24 7.53
CA LYS A 143 -28.93 7.02 8.87
C LYS A 143 -30.44 7.22 8.86
N TYR A 144 -31.19 6.17 9.13
CA TYR A 144 -32.63 6.17 8.98
C TYR A 144 -33.33 5.41 10.12
N TRP A 145 -34.63 5.66 10.29
CA TRP A 145 -35.48 4.93 11.22
C TRP A 145 -35.98 3.66 10.53
N ARG A 146 -35.72 2.51 11.15
CA ARG A 146 -36.18 1.22 10.65
C ARG A 146 -37.07 0.50 11.66
N GLU A 147 -37.81 -0.47 11.20
CA GLU A 147 -38.53 -1.41 12.05
C GLU A 147 -37.58 -2.46 12.64
N TYR A 148 -37.96 -3.06 13.77
CA TYR A 148 -37.28 -4.22 14.32
C TYR A 148 -37.71 -5.47 13.53
N LYS A 149 -37.26 -5.54 12.30
CA LYS A 149 -37.63 -6.59 11.36
C LYS A 149 -36.43 -6.95 10.47
N THR A 150 -36.33 -8.24 10.14
CA THR A 150 -35.31 -8.79 9.25
C THR A 150 -35.91 -9.75 8.23
N ASP A 151 -35.26 -9.93 7.11
CA ASP A 151 -35.44 -10.97 6.11
C ASP A 151 -34.15 -11.71 5.82
N GLN A 152 -33.06 -11.37 6.54
CA GLN A 152 -31.72 -11.95 6.42
C GLN A 152 -31.37 -12.88 7.58
N ASP A 153 -32.33 -13.18 8.46
CA ASP A 153 -32.17 -14.01 9.66
C ASP A 153 -31.18 -13.45 10.69
N TYR A 154 -30.82 -12.15 10.58
CA TYR A 154 -30.06 -11.45 11.59
C TYR A 154 -30.39 -9.95 11.62
N ILE A 155 -30.22 -9.32 12.77
CA ILE A 155 -30.39 -7.89 12.93
C ILE A 155 -29.58 -7.37 14.13
N LYS A 156 -28.91 -6.20 13.93
CA LYS A 156 -28.42 -5.38 15.03
C LYS A 156 -29.45 -4.32 15.38
N PHE A 157 -29.68 -4.10 16.67
CA PHE A 157 -30.62 -3.08 17.13
C PHE A 157 -30.22 -2.52 18.50
N THR A 158 -30.83 -1.41 18.87
CA THR A 158 -30.74 -0.77 20.18
C THR A 158 -32.05 -0.08 20.48
N LYS A 159 -32.21 0.49 21.69
CA LYS A 159 -33.36 1.36 21.96
C LYS A 159 -33.36 2.57 21.01
N PRO A 160 -34.51 3.20 20.76
CA PRO A 160 -34.56 4.45 20.02
C PRO A 160 -33.71 5.53 20.70
N SER A 161 -32.87 6.25 19.93
CA SER A 161 -31.95 7.25 20.46
C SER A 161 -32.65 8.43 21.17
N ASN A 162 -33.91 8.69 20.80
CA ASN A 162 -34.75 9.75 21.39
C ASN A 162 -35.53 9.31 22.63
N ARG A 163 -35.22 8.14 23.20
CA ARG A 163 -35.86 7.62 24.42
C ARG A 163 -34.83 7.54 25.56
N PRO A 164 -35.22 7.81 26.81
CA PRO A 164 -34.35 7.68 27.97
C PRO A 164 -33.90 6.25 28.21
N GLY A 165 -32.93 6.03 29.08
CA GLY A 165 -32.59 4.73 29.63
C GLY A 165 -33.76 4.16 30.43
N GLY A 166 -33.87 2.82 30.54
CA GLY A 166 -34.94 2.17 31.27
C GLY A 166 -35.16 0.71 30.86
N LEU A 167 -36.23 0.14 31.35
CA LEU A 167 -36.68 -1.20 30.96
C LEU A 167 -37.36 -1.13 29.60
N TYR A 168 -36.88 -1.94 28.65
CA TYR A 168 -37.41 -2.06 27.30
C TYR A 168 -37.79 -3.50 27.00
N GLN A 169 -38.94 -3.66 26.33
CA GLN A 169 -39.27 -4.89 25.64
C GLN A 169 -39.10 -4.66 24.14
N PHE A 170 -38.29 -5.52 23.51
CA PHE A 170 -38.07 -5.51 22.06
C PHE A 170 -38.77 -6.70 21.45
N GLU A 171 -39.50 -6.45 20.39
CA GLU A 171 -40.15 -7.45 19.56
C GLU A 171 -39.53 -7.37 18.17
N VAL A 172 -38.83 -8.43 17.76
CA VAL A 172 -38.08 -8.48 16.51
C VAL A 172 -38.63 -9.62 15.66
N SER A 173 -39.13 -9.26 14.49
CA SER A 173 -39.84 -10.19 13.59
C SER A 173 -39.06 -10.49 12.30
N GLY A 174 -39.55 -11.47 11.55
CA GLY A 174 -39.09 -11.76 10.18
C GLY A 174 -38.07 -12.88 10.06
N PHE A 175 -37.84 -13.67 11.11
CA PHE A 175 -36.92 -14.81 11.07
C PHE A 175 -37.51 -16.01 10.35
N SER A 176 -36.70 -16.72 9.56
CA SER A 176 -37.11 -17.89 8.78
C SER A 176 -37.29 -19.17 9.65
N ASN A 177 -36.67 -19.21 10.84
CA ASN A 177 -36.75 -20.33 11.77
C ASN A 177 -36.73 -19.86 13.22
N SER A 178 -37.12 -20.77 14.15
CA SER A 178 -37.26 -20.48 15.58
C SER A 178 -35.96 -20.59 16.38
N ALA A 179 -34.86 -21.10 15.80
CA ALA A 179 -33.60 -21.23 16.48
C ALA A 179 -32.84 -19.87 16.50
N ILE A 180 -33.38 -18.93 17.28
CA ILE A 180 -32.93 -17.54 17.36
C ILE A 180 -32.13 -17.35 18.64
N SER A 181 -30.87 -16.89 18.52
CA SER A 181 -30.06 -16.44 19.65
C SER A 181 -30.00 -14.90 19.68
N VAL A 182 -30.05 -14.32 20.88
CA VAL A 182 -29.91 -12.87 21.06
C VAL A 182 -28.73 -12.59 21.96
N TYR A 183 -27.86 -11.72 21.51
CA TYR A 183 -26.67 -11.30 22.23
C TYR A 183 -26.77 -9.81 22.58
N LYS A 184 -26.47 -9.47 23.84
CA LYS A 184 -26.22 -8.09 24.28
C LYS A 184 -24.72 -7.78 24.11
N ILE A 185 -24.42 -6.77 23.33
CA ILE A 185 -23.05 -6.35 23.08
C ILE A 185 -22.75 -5.20 24.06
N GLY A 186 -21.76 -5.39 24.93
CA GLY A 186 -21.28 -4.37 25.86
C GLY A 186 -20.35 -3.37 25.21
N SER A 187 -19.50 -2.73 26.01
CA SER A 187 -18.51 -1.73 25.57
C SER A 187 -17.37 -2.33 24.74
N SER A 188 -17.22 -3.65 24.71
CA SER A 188 -16.29 -4.37 23.84
C SER A 188 -16.93 -5.64 23.29
N VAL A 189 -16.41 -6.13 22.16
CA VAL A 189 -16.88 -7.39 21.52
C VAL A 189 -16.70 -8.60 22.44
N PHE A 190 -15.74 -8.55 23.35
CA PHE A 190 -15.47 -9.62 24.33
C PHE A 190 -16.45 -9.67 25.49
N ASN A 191 -17.30 -8.67 25.67
CA ASN A 191 -18.32 -8.58 26.74
C ASN A 191 -19.73 -8.81 26.20
N SER A 192 -19.90 -9.68 25.20
CA SER A 192 -21.23 -10.06 24.74
C SER A 192 -21.84 -11.11 25.70
N THR A 193 -23.09 -10.91 26.05
CA THR A 193 -23.88 -11.85 26.88
C THR A 193 -25.05 -12.33 26.07
N GLN A 194 -25.24 -13.65 26.02
CA GLN A 194 -26.48 -14.20 25.45
C GLN A 194 -27.65 -13.86 26.40
N ILE A 195 -28.73 -13.36 25.82
CA ILE A 195 -29.97 -13.09 26.54
C ILE A 195 -30.96 -14.18 26.16
N GLU A 196 -31.53 -14.82 27.16
CA GLU A 196 -32.60 -15.78 26.92
C GLU A 196 -33.83 -15.02 26.37
N PRO A 197 -34.41 -15.43 25.24
CA PRO A 197 -35.63 -14.85 24.73
C PRO A 197 -36.77 -15.05 25.72
N PHE A 198 -37.52 -13.99 25.99
CA PHE A 198 -38.72 -14.07 26.80
C PHE A 198 -39.79 -14.90 26.09
N ASN A 199 -39.85 -14.81 24.77
CA ASN A 199 -40.81 -15.58 23.98
C ASN A 199 -40.32 -15.66 22.51
N ILE A 200 -40.56 -16.82 21.88
CA ILE A 200 -40.41 -17.03 20.43
C ILE A 200 -41.76 -17.48 19.92
N ASN A 201 -42.43 -16.62 19.16
CA ASN A 201 -43.84 -16.77 18.80
C ASN A 201 -44.06 -17.00 17.30
N GLY A 202 -45.16 -17.68 17.01
CA GLY A 202 -45.75 -17.78 15.69
C GLY A 202 -45.24 -18.94 14.85
N ASP A 203 -45.72 -18.96 13.62
CA ASP A 203 -45.17 -19.71 12.51
C ASP A 203 -44.24 -18.77 11.71
N ALA A 204 -43.50 -19.30 10.74
CA ALA A 204 -42.66 -18.47 9.90
C ALA A 204 -43.48 -17.37 9.18
N PRO A 205 -43.04 -16.11 9.20
CA PRO A 205 -41.78 -15.61 9.78
C PRO A 205 -41.85 -15.42 11.30
N TRP A 206 -40.87 -16.01 12.00
CA TRP A 206 -40.82 -16.03 13.46
C TRP A 206 -40.51 -14.67 14.07
N THR A 207 -40.99 -14.48 15.31
CA THR A 207 -40.77 -13.27 16.12
C THR A 207 -40.12 -13.65 17.44
N VAL A 208 -39.06 -12.93 17.84
CA VAL A 208 -38.43 -13.07 19.15
C VAL A 208 -38.72 -11.85 20.01
N THR A 209 -39.12 -12.07 21.26
CA THR A 209 -39.31 -11.01 22.25
C THR A 209 -38.29 -11.13 23.36
N ILE A 210 -37.61 -10.03 23.65
CA ILE A 210 -36.68 -9.91 24.77
C ILE A 210 -37.04 -8.73 25.66
N GLN A 211 -36.69 -8.79 26.93
CA GLN A 211 -36.84 -7.69 27.88
C GLN A 211 -35.51 -7.45 28.58
N ASP A 212 -35.04 -6.20 28.60
CA ASP A 212 -33.79 -5.84 29.24
C ASP A 212 -33.77 -4.37 29.68
N SER A 213 -32.93 -4.07 30.67
CA SER A 213 -32.65 -2.71 31.11
C SER A 213 -31.54 -2.10 30.27
N VAL A 214 -31.87 -1.04 29.55
CA VAL A 214 -30.98 -0.40 28.59
C VAL A 214 -30.61 0.99 29.09
N ALA A 215 -29.38 1.16 29.54
CA ALA A 215 -28.91 2.43 30.11
C ALA A 215 -28.78 3.53 29.05
N SER A 216 -28.26 3.19 27.86
CA SER A 216 -28.04 4.13 26.76
C SER A 216 -28.18 3.44 25.41
N ASP A 217 -28.18 4.20 24.32
CA ASP A 217 -28.13 3.69 22.93
C ASP A 217 -26.76 3.13 22.51
N ALA A 218 -25.73 3.26 23.36
CA ALA A 218 -24.48 2.52 23.20
C ALA A 218 -24.63 1.01 23.42
N VAL A 219 -25.64 0.59 24.22
CA VAL A 219 -25.98 -0.83 24.38
C VAL A 219 -26.64 -1.34 23.12
N ARG A 220 -26.09 -2.36 22.53
CA ARG A 220 -26.55 -2.96 21.26
C ARG A 220 -26.93 -4.41 21.47
N TYR A 221 -27.86 -4.87 20.67
CA TYR A 221 -28.31 -6.27 20.62
C TYR A 221 -28.06 -6.81 19.21
N PHE A 222 -27.83 -8.11 19.15
CA PHE A 222 -27.70 -8.84 17.90
C PHE A 222 -28.56 -10.10 18.00
N ALA A 223 -29.63 -10.15 17.22
CA ALA A 223 -30.45 -11.33 17.07
C ALA A 223 -30.11 -12.06 15.78
N VAL A 224 -29.89 -13.36 15.83
CA VAL A 224 -29.40 -14.16 14.71
C VAL A 224 -29.92 -15.60 14.83
N THR A 225 -30.31 -16.20 13.70
CA THR A 225 -30.61 -17.62 13.64
C THR A 225 -29.37 -18.48 13.60
N GLU A 226 -29.46 -19.73 14.03
CA GLU A 226 -28.30 -20.63 14.12
C GLU A 226 -27.58 -20.80 12.77
N ASN A 227 -28.33 -20.92 11.68
CA ASN A 227 -27.79 -21.09 10.32
C ASN A 227 -27.10 -19.84 9.75
N LYS A 228 -27.20 -18.68 10.40
CA LYS A 228 -26.55 -17.44 10.02
C LYS A 228 -25.34 -17.08 10.90
N LYS A 229 -25.05 -17.89 11.91
CA LYS A 229 -23.82 -17.70 12.67
C LYS A 229 -22.60 -18.01 11.80
N ASN A 230 -21.67 -17.10 11.78
CA ASN A 230 -20.42 -17.32 11.08
C ASN A 230 -19.56 -18.37 11.81
N ILE A 231 -19.07 -19.33 11.08
CA ILE A 231 -18.10 -20.30 11.56
C ILE A 231 -16.73 -19.81 11.10
N PRO A 232 -15.70 -19.80 11.98
CA PRO A 232 -14.35 -19.49 11.55
C PRO A 232 -13.92 -20.37 10.38
N LYS A 233 -13.43 -19.77 9.31
CA LYS A 233 -12.96 -20.52 8.13
C LYS A 233 -11.75 -21.40 8.44
N THR A 234 -10.92 -20.95 9.38
CA THR A 234 -9.71 -21.63 9.81
C THR A 234 -9.49 -21.37 11.30
N ILE A 235 -9.16 -22.41 12.03
CA ILE A 235 -8.65 -22.32 13.41
C ILE A 235 -7.29 -22.99 13.39
N ARG A 236 -6.25 -22.25 13.82
CA ARG A 236 -4.89 -22.76 13.95
C ARG A 236 -4.44 -22.64 15.40
N LEU A 237 -3.64 -23.60 15.84
CA LEU A 237 -2.95 -23.47 17.10
C LEU A 237 -1.93 -22.33 16.98
N ASN A 238 -2.01 -21.37 17.87
CA ASN A 238 -1.00 -20.33 17.99
C ASN A 238 0.03 -20.75 19.04
N PHE A 239 1.30 -20.68 18.69
CA PHE A 239 2.40 -20.81 19.64
C PHE A 239 2.82 -19.39 20.01
N PRO A 240 2.58 -18.94 21.27
CA PRO A 240 2.89 -17.59 21.68
C PRO A 240 4.35 -17.26 21.38
N SER A 241 4.58 -16.15 20.71
CA SER A 241 5.90 -15.58 20.54
C SER A 241 6.35 -14.86 21.82
N ASP A 242 7.57 -14.39 21.83
CA ASP A 242 8.20 -13.72 22.96
C ASP A 242 9.03 -12.52 22.47
N LEU A 243 8.43 -11.72 21.59
CA LEU A 243 9.12 -10.60 20.94
C LEU A 243 9.39 -9.45 21.93
N LYS A 244 8.59 -9.33 22.98
CA LYS A 244 8.78 -8.34 24.05
C LYS A 244 9.79 -8.75 25.12
N ASN A 245 10.43 -9.91 25.00
CA ASN A 245 11.47 -10.32 25.92
C ASN A 245 12.77 -9.55 25.64
N PRO A 246 13.32 -8.81 26.61
CA PRO A 246 14.54 -8.02 26.44
C PRO A 246 15.81 -8.89 26.27
N TYR A 247 15.75 -10.19 26.58
CA TYR A 247 16.85 -11.12 26.31
C TYR A 247 16.95 -11.58 24.86
N ASN A 248 15.98 -11.24 24.01
CA ASN A 248 16.15 -11.41 22.58
C ASN A 248 17.36 -10.59 22.09
N SER A 249 17.97 -11.02 21.01
CA SER A 249 19.17 -10.40 20.44
C SER A 249 19.20 -10.65 18.92
N ALA A 250 19.41 -9.62 18.15
CA ALA A 250 19.68 -9.71 16.70
C ALA A 250 20.14 -8.35 16.16
N ASP A 251 21.15 -8.35 15.31
CA ASP A 251 21.50 -7.19 14.50
C ASP A 251 20.82 -7.22 13.12
N VAL A 252 20.34 -8.41 12.69
CA VAL A 252 19.54 -8.61 11.49
C VAL A 252 18.22 -9.30 11.84
N ILE A 253 17.09 -8.68 11.53
CA ILE A 253 15.76 -9.29 11.65
C ILE A 253 15.21 -9.56 10.25
N VAL A 254 14.77 -10.80 10.01
CA VAL A 254 14.01 -11.19 8.81
C VAL A 254 12.54 -11.31 9.19
N ILE A 255 11.69 -10.44 8.65
CA ILE A 255 10.25 -10.49 8.86
C ILE A 255 9.62 -11.19 7.67
N THR A 256 8.85 -12.24 7.91
CA THR A 256 8.22 -13.04 6.86
C THR A 256 6.94 -13.69 7.37
N PRO A 257 5.96 -14.05 6.51
CA PRO A 257 4.82 -14.85 6.94
C PRO A 257 5.24 -16.25 7.43
N TRP A 258 4.47 -16.81 8.37
CA TRP A 258 4.75 -18.10 9.01
C TRP A 258 5.14 -19.23 8.04
N GLN A 259 4.49 -19.28 6.86
CA GLN A 259 4.76 -20.31 5.86
C GLN A 259 6.18 -20.26 5.30
N PHE A 260 6.89 -19.15 5.45
CA PHE A 260 8.25 -18.97 4.94
C PHE A 260 9.31 -18.90 6.03
N THR A 261 8.94 -18.93 7.32
CA THR A 261 9.91 -18.78 8.43
C THR A 261 10.95 -19.89 8.50
N SER A 262 10.59 -21.10 8.07
CA SER A 262 11.41 -22.31 8.20
C SER A 262 11.64 -23.08 6.90
N VAL A 263 11.33 -22.46 5.76
CA VAL A 263 11.62 -23.07 4.46
C VAL A 263 13.12 -23.05 4.16
N GLU A 264 13.58 -23.98 3.33
CA GLU A 264 14.99 -24.17 3.04
C GLU A 264 15.70 -22.88 2.61
N GLY A 265 15.13 -22.10 1.71
CA GLY A 265 15.74 -20.85 1.22
C GLY A 265 15.92 -19.82 2.34
N THR A 266 14.96 -19.67 3.25
CA THR A 266 15.07 -18.76 4.41
C THR A 266 16.17 -19.22 5.36
N LEU A 267 16.27 -20.52 5.62
CA LEU A 267 17.32 -21.07 6.46
C LEU A 267 18.71 -20.94 5.82
N GLN A 268 18.81 -21.09 4.51
CA GLN A 268 20.06 -20.85 3.77
C GLN A 268 20.50 -19.39 3.86
N LEU A 269 19.59 -18.41 3.66
CA LEU A 269 19.89 -16.99 3.82
C LEU A 269 20.33 -16.67 5.25
N LYS A 270 19.60 -17.18 6.26
CA LYS A 270 19.96 -17.03 7.66
C LYS A 270 21.38 -17.53 7.91
N SER A 271 21.68 -18.77 7.49
CA SER A 271 23.01 -19.38 7.68
C SER A 271 24.12 -18.62 6.94
N LEU A 272 23.82 -18.06 5.76
CA LEU A 272 24.76 -17.23 5.02
C LEU A 272 25.15 -15.99 5.84
N TRP A 273 24.19 -15.21 6.31
CA TRP A 273 24.45 -14.01 7.10
C TRP A 273 25.09 -14.32 8.47
N GLU A 274 24.70 -15.42 9.11
CA GLU A 274 25.36 -15.87 10.35
C GLU A 274 26.83 -16.26 10.11
N SER A 275 27.15 -16.84 8.96
CA SER A 275 28.55 -17.12 8.57
C SER A 275 29.39 -15.87 8.34
N GLU A 276 28.75 -14.73 8.09
CA GLU A 276 29.35 -13.41 7.95
C GLU A 276 29.48 -12.64 9.28
N GLY A 277 29.05 -13.27 10.37
CA GLY A 277 29.18 -12.73 11.74
C GLY A 277 27.94 -12.01 12.28
N HIS A 278 26.82 -12.07 11.56
CA HIS A 278 25.56 -11.50 12.02
C HIS A 278 24.82 -12.40 13.01
N THR A 279 24.03 -11.81 13.88
CA THR A 279 23.05 -12.50 14.71
C THR A 279 21.67 -12.33 14.07
N VAL A 280 21.16 -13.40 13.46
CA VAL A 280 19.94 -13.32 12.63
C VAL A 280 18.74 -13.92 13.34
N LYS A 281 17.65 -13.17 13.45
CA LYS A 281 16.35 -13.66 13.93
C LYS A 281 15.29 -13.60 12.83
N VAL A 282 14.70 -14.75 12.51
CA VAL A 282 13.53 -14.85 11.64
C VAL A 282 12.28 -14.71 12.50
N VAL A 283 11.36 -13.83 12.11
CA VAL A 283 10.15 -13.47 12.85
C VAL A 283 8.94 -13.64 11.94
N ASP A 284 7.93 -14.36 12.43
CA ASP A 284 6.62 -14.39 11.79
C ASP A 284 5.94 -13.01 11.92
N VAL A 285 5.50 -12.45 10.82
CA VAL A 285 4.80 -11.15 10.83
C VAL A 285 3.51 -11.20 11.65
N GLN A 286 2.84 -12.36 11.75
CA GLN A 286 1.65 -12.52 12.59
C GLN A 286 1.96 -12.39 14.08
N ASP A 287 3.10 -12.90 14.53
CA ASP A 287 3.54 -12.72 15.93
C ASP A 287 3.71 -11.24 16.30
N ILE A 288 4.18 -10.44 15.33
CA ILE A 288 4.26 -8.98 15.50
C ILE A 288 2.87 -8.38 15.68
N TYR A 289 1.90 -8.77 14.84
CA TYR A 289 0.53 -8.27 14.98
C TYR A 289 -0.09 -8.68 16.30
N ASP A 290 0.13 -9.91 16.74
CA ASP A 290 -0.43 -10.44 17.98
C ASP A 290 0.10 -9.69 19.20
N GLU A 291 1.42 -9.44 19.27
CA GLU A 291 2.03 -8.77 20.42
C GLU A 291 1.89 -7.22 20.38
N PHE A 292 1.88 -6.60 19.21
CA PHE A 292 1.93 -5.15 19.07
C PHE A 292 0.62 -4.50 18.61
N ASN A 293 -0.35 -5.28 18.09
CA ASN A 293 -1.61 -4.74 17.58
C ASN A 293 -2.83 -5.66 17.78
N ALA A 294 -2.84 -6.48 18.81
CA ALA A 294 -3.96 -7.39 19.15
C ALA A 294 -4.41 -8.27 17.96
N GLY A 295 -3.47 -8.72 17.13
CA GLY A 295 -3.71 -9.57 15.96
C GLY A 295 -4.15 -8.83 14.69
N ILE A 296 -4.29 -7.52 14.73
CA ILE A 296 -4.72 -6.71 13.57
C ILE A 296 -3.51 -6.39 12.68
N THR A 297 -3.62 -6.73 11.42
CA THR A 297 -2.59 -6.47 10.40
C THR A 297 -2.38 -4.97 10.14
N GLY A 298 -1.15 -4.56 9.86
CA GLY A 298 -0.82 -3.17 9.55
C GLY A 298 0.68 -2.95 9.41
N ALA A 299 1.07 -1.79 8.91
CA ALA A 299 2.47 -1.38 8.84
C ALA A 299 3.00 -0.88 10.20
N GLU A 300 2.15 -0.17 10.93
CA GLU A 300 2.49 0.44 12.23
C GLU A 300 3.00 -0.57 13.27
N PRO A 301 2.35 -1.73 13.51
CA PRO A 301 2.86 -2.71 14.46
C PRO A 301 4.24 -3.26 14.10
N ILE A 302 4.58 -3.35 12.81
CA ILE A 302 5.94 -3.76 12.39
C ILE A 302 6.95 -2.70 12.82
N LYS A 303 6.66 -1.41 12.58
CA LYS A 303 7.53 -0.31 13.03
C LYS A 303 7.64 -0.23 14.55
N ASP A 304 6.54 -0.44 15.26
CA ASP A 304 6.54 -0.45 16.74
C ASP A 304 7.36 -1.61 17.31
N PHE A 305 7.27 -2.79 16.68
CA PHE A 305 8.14 -3.92 17.01
C PHE A 305 9.62 -3.60 16.77
N LEU A 306 9.99 -3.03 15.63
CA LEU A 306 11.37 -2.68 15.30
C LEU A 306 11.92 -1.64 16.28
N ARG A 307 11.11 -0.62 16.62
CA ARG A 307 11.45 0.37 17.66
C ARG A 307 11.64 -0.30 19.03
N TYR A 308 10.79 -1.25 19.37
CA TYR A 308 10.92 -2.01 20.62
C TYR A 308 12.21 -2.83 20.64
N ALA A 309 12.48 -3.59 19.58
CA ALA A 309 13.68 -4.42 19.44
C ALA A 309 14.96 -3.56 19.54
N TYR A 310 15.01 -2.44 18.82
CA TYR A 310 16.14 -1.51 18.83
C TYR A 310 16.45 -0.96 20.23
N ASN A 311 15.42 -0.62 21.02
CA ASN A 311 15.60 0.02 22.31
C ASN A 311 15.71 -0.96 23.50
N ASN A 312 15.21 -2.20 23.38
CA ASN A 312 15.03 -3.08 24.53
C ASN A 312 15.73 -4.43 24.41
N TRP A 313 16.05 -4.90 23.19
CA TRP A 313 16.72 -6.19 23.04
C TRP A 313 18.19 -6.12 23.49
N SER A 314 18.73 -7.27 23.88
CA SER A 314 20.13 -7.40 24.21
C SER A 314 21.04 -7.21 23.01
N PHE A 315 22.29 -6.80 23.25
CA PHE A 315 23.31 -6.67 22.20
C PHE A 315 23.52 -8.00 21.43
N PRO A 316 23.80 -7.98 20.10
CA PRO A 316 24.05 -6.82 19.25
C PRO A 316 22.78 -6.02 18.96
N GLN A 317 22.93 -4.70 18.82
CA GLN A 317 21.83 -3.80 18.53
C GLN A 317 21.32 -4.02 17.09
N LEU A 318 20.02 -3.97 16.90
CA LEU A 318 19.37 -4.05 15.58
C LEU A 318 19.92 -2.98 14.63
N SER A 319 20.36 -3.38 13.46
CA SER A 319 20.92 -2.51 12.42
C SER A 319 20.28 -2.73 11.04
N GLN A 320 19.72 -3.92 10.80
CA GLN A 320 19.19 -4.29 9.50
C GLN A 320 17.88 -5.06 9.60
N VAL A 321 16.97 -4.80 8.69
CA VAL A 321 15.69 -5.51 8.54
C VAL A 321 15.50 -5.96 7.11
N ILE A 322 15.16 -7.21 6.94
CA ILE A 322 14.78 -7.81 5.66
C ILE A 322 13.28 -8.13 5.70
N LEU A 323 12.50 -7.45 4.87
CA LEU A 323 11.10 -7.74 4.64
C LEU A 323 11.03 -8.84 3.55
N LEU A 324 10.94 -10.10 3.97
CA LEU A 324 10.90 -11.25 3.08
C LEU A 324 9.45 -11.60 2.76
N GLY A 325 8.89 -10.89 1.80
CA GLY A 325 7.49 -11.03 1.40
C GLY A 325 7.03 -9.91 0.50
N GLU A 326 6.10 -10.25 -0.39
CA GLU A 326 5.45 -9.31 -1.30
C GLU A 326 4.62 -8.28 -0.52
N GLY A 327 4.58 -7.06 -1.03
CA GLY A 327 3.71 -6.01 -0.54
C GLY A 327 2.98 -5.34 -1.69
N VAL A 328 1.66 -5.27 -1.60
CA VAL A 328 0.82 -4.69 -2.66
C VAL A 328 -0.07 -3.59 -2.09
N ASP A 329 -0.50 -2.68 -2.97
CA ASP A 329 -1.41 -1.59 -2.62
C ASP A 329 -2.85 -2.05 -2.38
N ASP A 330 -3.18 -3.27 -2.75
CA ASP A 330 -4.47 -3.92 -2.50
C ASP A 330 -4.46 -4.71 -1.18
N THR A 331 -4.57 -4.01 -0.08
CA THR A 331 -4.50 -4.61 1.27
C THR A 331 -5.71 -5.49 1.62
N ARG A 332 -6.78 -5.46 0.81
CA ARG A 332 -8.04 -6.17 1.05
C ARG A 332 -8.37 -7.21 -0.02
N ASP A 333 -7.43 -7.50 -0.93
CA ASP A 333 -7.63 -8.43 -2.06
C ASP A 333 -8.85 -8.08 -2.94
N ASN A 334 -9.06 -6.79 -3.21
CA ASN A 334 -10.16 -6.29 -4.05
C ASN A 334 -9.96 -6.63 -5.54
N SER A 335 -8.71 -6.77 -5.96
CA SER A 335 -8.34 -7.08 -7.34
C SER A 335 -8.38 -8.59 -7.60
N PRO A 336 -8.77 -9.04 -8.79
CA PRO A 336 -8.69 -10.44 -9.18
C PRO A 336 -7.25 -10.96 -9.36
N SER A 337 -6.26 -10.10 -9.36
CA SER A 337 -4.85 -10.52 -9.38
C SER A 337 -4.51 -11.15 -8.03
N ARG A 338 -4.03 -12.40 -8.05
CA ARG A 338 -3.82 -13.22 -6.86
C ARG A 338 -2.45 -13.04 -6.20
N ILE A 339 -1.89 -11.85 -6.22
CA ILE A 339 -0.69 -11.53 -5.45
C ILE A 339 -1.16 -10.98 -4.11
N TYR A 340 -0.84 -11.69 -3.04
CA TYR A 340 -1.29 -11.34 -1.70
C TYR A 340 -0.36 -10.30 -1.08
N ASN A 341 -0.93 -9.41 -0.28
CA ASN A 341 -0.18 -8.50 0.57
C ASN A 341 0.37 -9.28 1.78
N LEU A 342 1.57 -9.84 1.64
CA LEU A 342 2.20 -10.69 2.66
C LEU A 342 2.85 -9.87 3.78
N ILE A 343 3.50 -8.78 3.41
CA ILE A 343 4.05 -7.78 4.34
C ILE A 343 3.54 -6.42 3.93
N PRO A 344 2.76 -5.75 4.77
CA PRO A 344 2.11 -4.50 4.43
C PRO A 344 3.03 -3.46 3.83
N VAL A 345 2.49 -2.66 2.94
CA VAL A 345 3.16 -1.50 2.36
C VAL A 345 2.76 -0.26 3.15
N LYS A 346 3.74 0.44 3.71
CA LYS A 346 3.50 1.79 4.19
C LYS A 346 3.53 2.75 3.01
N LYS A 347 2.48 3.55 2.87
CA LYS A 347 2.44 4.64 1.90
C LYS A 347 2.74 5.97 2.57
N THR A 348 3.53 6.77 1.90
CA THR A 348 3.79 8.17 2.24
C THR A 348 3.32 9.04 1.09
N TRP A 349 2.86 10.23 1.41
CA TRP A 349 2.44 11.15 0.37
C TRP A 349 3.66 11.81 -0.29
N THR A 350 3.63 11.91 -1.61
CA THR A 350 4.65 12.60 -2.40
C THR A 350 4.00 13.60 -3.35
N TYR A 351 4.68 14.73 -3.55
CA TYR A 351 4.22 15.74 -4.49
C TYR A 351 4.09 15.18 -5.92
N LYS A 352 3.01 15.50 -6.61
CA LYS A 352 2.65 15.06 -7.98
C LYS A 352 2.44 13.56 -8.17
N HIS A 353 2.77 12.71 -7.21
CA HIS A 353 2.54 11.26 -7.33
C HIS A 353 1.50 10.72 -6.34
N GLY A 354 1.23 11.45 -5.26
CA GLY A 354 0.31 11.02 -4.21
C GLY A 354 0.88 9.92 -3.33
N ALA A 355 0.05 8.95 -2.97
CA ALA A 355 0.41 7.85 -2.09
C ALA A 355 1.46 6.94 -2.74
N THR A 356 2.66 6.92 -2.17
CA THR A 356 3.83 6.19 -2.68
C THR A 356 4.35 5.23 -1.63
N ALA A 357 4.71 4.02 -2.02
CA ALA A 357 5.30 3.02 -1.14
C ALA A 357 6.64 3.51 -0.58
N SER A 358 6.88 3.27 0.71
CA SER A 358 8.12 3.69 1.40
C SER A 358 8.56 2.67 2.43
N ASP A 359 9.36 1.69 2.04
CA ASP A 359 9.96 0.75 2.99
C ASP A 359 10.97 1.41 3.94
N PRO A 360 11.76 2.45 3.57
CA PRO A 360 12.60 3.19 4.52
C PRO A 360 11.85 3.70 5.76
N TRP A 361 10.56 3.97 5.64
CA TRP A 361 9.72 4.39 6.77
C TRP A 361 9.74 3.42 7.97
N TYR A 362 9.87 2.13 7.70
CA TYR A 362 9.99 1.13 8.77
C TYR A 362 11.26 1.31 9.61
N GLY A 363 12.31 1.84 8.99
CA GLY A 363 13.60 2.10 9.64
C GLY A 363 13.68 3.41 10.41
N CYS A 364 12.73 4.35 10.26
CA CYS A 364 12.69 5.61 11.01
C CYS A 364 12.09 5.38 12.41
N ILE A 365 12.88 4.82 13.32
CA ILE A 365 12.41 4.32 14.63
C ILE A 365 12.84 5.18 15.81
N VAL A 366 13.77 6.10 15.64
CA VAL A 366 14.24 7.06 16.63
C VAL A 366 13.85 8.48 16.20
N GLY A 367 13.41 9.32 17.13
CA GLY A 367 13.02 10.69 16.80
C GLY A 367 11.74 10.78 15.95
N THR A 368 11.64 11.85 15.17
CA THR A 368 10.47 12.16 14.33
C THR A 368 10.85 12.56 12.89
N ASP A 369 12.12 12.44 12.53
CA ASP A 369 12.61 12.72 11.19
C ASP A 369 12.33 11.55 10.23
N ILE A 370 12.67 11.74 8.96
CA ILE A 370 12.41 10.80 7.88
C ILE A 370 13.67 10.02 7.44
N ILE A 371 14.78 10.17 8.18
CA ILE A 371 16.02 9.46 7.91
C ILE A 371 15.96 8.13 8.66
N PRO A 372 16.15 6.98 7.98
CA PRO A 372 16.15 5.69 8.65
C PRO A 372 17.33 5.53 9.62
N ASP A 373 17.07 5.03 10.82
CA ASP A 373 18.08 4.67 11.83
C ASP A 373 18.67 3.28 11.59
N ILE A 374 17.93 2.42 10.93
CA ILE A 374 18.31 1.07 10.54
C ILE A 374 18.05 0.84 9.05
N SER A 375 18.84 -0.04 8.45
CA SER A 375 18.68 -0.42 7.05
C SER A 375 17.43 -1.30 6.86
N VAL A 376 16.62 -1.00 5.84
CA VAL A 376 15.46 -1.81 5.47
C VAL A 376 15.58 -2.20 4.01
N ALA A 377 15.45 -3.49 3.72
CA ALA A 377 15.38 -4.03 2.38
C ALA A 377 14.20 -4.98 2.24
N ARG A 378 13.59 -5.03 1.03
CA ARG A 378 12.52 -5.97 0.71
C ARG A 378 12.98 -6.99 -0.33
N ILE A 379 12.58 -8.23 -0.14
CA ILE A 379 12.64 -9.29 -1.14
C ILE A 379 11.19 -9.65 -1.43
N SER A 380 10.66 -9.15 -2.56
CA SER A 380 9.23 -9.21 -2.93
C SER A 380 8.84 -10.60 -3.43
N ILE A 381 8.83 -11.58 -2.53
CA ILE A 381 8.49 -12.98 -2.85
C ILE A 381 7.05 -13.31 -2.44
N TRP A 382 6.43 -14.20 -3.18
CA TRP A 382 5.11 -14.78 -2.84
C TRP A 382 5.07 -16.31 -2.96
N LYS A 383 6.21 -16.95 -3.27
CA LYS A 383 6.36 -18.41 -3.40
C LYS A 383 7.68 -18.87 -2.79
N GLU A 384 7.66 -20.03 -2.16
CA GLU A 384 8.83 -20.66 -1.57
C GLU A 384 10.00 -20.82 -2.57
N GLN A 385 9.71 -21.22 -3.83
CA GLN A 385 10.74 -21.38 -4.84
C GLN A 385 11.54 -20.09 -5.10
N GLN A 386 10.90 -18.91 -5.04
CA GLN A 386 11.60 -17.64 -5.23
C GLN A 386 12.61 -17.36 -4.10
N ILE A 387 12.31 -17.82 -2.87
CA ILE A 387 13.25 -17.68 -1.74
C ILE A 387 14.46 -18.58 -1.99
N LEU A 388 14.24 -19.81 -2.41
CA LEU A 388 15.31 -20.76 -2.71
C LEU A 388 16.20 -20.26 -3.86
N ASP A 389 15.59 -19.74 -4.93
CA ASP A 389 16.31 -19.17 -6.08
C ASP A 389 17.15 -17.96 -5.66
N TYR A 390 16.61 -17.06 -4.83
CA TYR A 390 17.34 -15.90 -4.33
C TYR A 390 18.46 -16.33 -3.37
N ALA A 391 18.23 -17.28 -2.48
CA ALA A 391 19.25 -17.82 -1.58
C ALA A 391 20.43 -18.43 -2.36
N ALA A 392 20.15 -19.23 -3.39
CA ALA A 392 21.17 -19.78 -4.27
C ALA A 392 22.00 -18.68 -4.95
N LYS A 393 21.32 -17.61 -5.43
CA LYS A 393 21.98 -16.45 -6.04
C LYS A 393 22.87 -15.71 -5.04
N ALA A 394 22.39 -15.49 -3.80
CA ALA A 394 23.15 -14.82 -2.74
C ALA A 394 24.42 -15.60 -2.36
N ILE A 395 24.30 -16.92 -2.22
CA ILE A 395 25.43 -17.82 -1.95
C ILE A 395 26.44 -17.79 -3.12
N ALA A 396 25.95 -17.86 -4.35
CA ALA A 396 26.80 -17.78 -5.54
C ALA A 396 27.52 -16.42 -5.64
N TYR A 397 26.84 -15.33 -5.33
CA TYR A 397 27.44 -13.99 -5.29
C TYR A 397 28.62 -13.94 -4.30
N ARG A 398 28.44 -14.43 -3.08
CA ARG A 398 29.50 -14.48 -2.05
C ARG A 398 30.69 -15.36 -2.49
N ASN A 399 30.43 -16.48 -3.08
CA ASN A 399 31.47 -17.36 -3.61
C ASN A 399 32.26 -16.69 -4.75
N ASN A 400 31.60 -15.95 -5.62
CA ASN A 400 32.23 -15.23 -6.72
C ASN A 400 33.13 -14.10 -6.24
N LEU A 401 32.77 -13.40 -5.14
CA LEU A 401 33.62 -12.37 -4.53
C LEU A 401 34.97 -12.93 -4.07
N GLN A 402 35.03 -14.21 -3.68
CA GLN A 402 36.26 -14.86 -3.21
C GLN A 402 37.15 -15.36 -4.37
N THR A 403 36.58 -15.65 -5.54
CA THR A 403 37.28 -16.40 -6.60
C THR A 403 37.74 -15.56 -7.77
N SER A 404 37.17 -14.38 -8.04
CA SER A 404 37.52 -13.56 -9.19
C SER A 404 37.49 -12.06 -8.85
N ARG A 405 38.57 -11.36 -9.20
CA ARG A 405 38.70 -9.91 -8.92
C ARG A 405 38.40 -9.02 -10.12
N LEU A 406 38.23 -9.55 -11.32
CA LEU A 406 38.10 -8.71 -12.52
C LEU A 406 36.75 -8.03 -12.65
N TRP A 407 35.66 -8.74 -12.32
CA TRP A 407 34.30 -8.19 -12.42
C TRP A 407 33.99 -7.22 -11.27
N ASN A 408 34.60 -7.39 -10.10
CA ASN A 408 34.34 -6.57 -8.91
C ASN A 408 35.04 -5.20 -8.95
N SER A 409 35.85 -4.95 -9.96
CA SER A 409 36.40 -3.63 -10.29
C SER A 409 35.77 -3.02 -11.54
N HIS A 410 34.73 -3.65 -12.09
CA HIS A 410 34.06 -3.19 -13.30
C HIS A 410 32.68 -2.61 -12.96
N LEU A 411 32.43 -1.39 -13.41
CA LEU A 411 31.17 -0.66 -13.19
C LEU A 411 30.57 -0.30 -14.56
N THR A 412 29.25 -0.33 -14.66
CA THR A 412 28.51 0.03 -15.87
C THR A 412 27.58 1.21 -15.57
N PHE A 413 27.75 2.29 -16.33
CA PHE A 413 26.86 3.45 -16.28
C PHE A 413 26.09 3.53 -17.59
N THR A 414 24.77 3.64 -17.47
CA THR A 414 23.89 3.76 -18.63
C THR A 414 22.91 4.90 -18.44
N SER A 415 22.59 5.59 -19.52
CA SER A 415 21.63 6.70 -19.49
C SER A 415 20.77 6.74 -20.75
N GLY A 416 19.55 7.25 -20.58
CA GLY A 416 18.62 7.39 -21.70
C GLY A 416 17.42 8.27 -21.39
N GLY A 417 16.98 9.01 -22.41
CA GLY A 417 15.81 9.87 -22.41
C GLY A 417 15.00 9.67 -23.67
N LYS A 418 14.15 10.63 -24.00
CA LYS A 418 13.40 10.62 -25.24
C LYS A 418 14.35 10.80 -26.43
N ILE A 419 14.09 10.08 -27.51
CA ILE A 419 14.85 10.23 -28.75
C ILE A 419 14.78 11.66 -29.30
N THR A 420 13.75 12.41 -28.93
CA THR A 420 13.56 13.83 -29.27
C THR A 420 14.29 14.80 -28.35
N ASP A 421 14.89 14.32 -27.25
CA ASP A 421 15.63 15.17 -26.33
C ASP A 421 16.93 15.60 -27.00
N ASN A 422 17.07 16.90 -27.24
CA ASN A 422 18.22 17.48 -27.92
C ASN A 422 19.41 17.74 -27.00
N ASN A 423 19.39 17.19 -25.78
CA ASN A 423 20.47 17.36 -24.82
C ASN A 423 20.87 16.03 -24.17
N ASP A 424 22.10 15.99 -23.72
CA ASP A 424 22.73 14.84 -23.06
C ASP A 424 22.59 14.90 -21.54
N ILE A 425 21.55 15.50 -21.01
CA ILE A 425 21.46 15.83 -19.58
C ILE A 425 21.74 14.62 -18.68
N PHE A 426 21.16 13.48 -18.99
CA PHE A 426 21.34 12.25 -18.21
C PHE A 426 22.77 11.68 -18.33
N ALA A 427 23.37 11.77 -19.55
CA ALA A 427 24.76 11.37 -19.75
C ALA A 427 25.69 12.32 -19.01
N GLN A 428 25.44 13.63 -19.05
CA GLN A 428 26.24 14.62 -18.32
C GLN A 428 26.14 14.42 -16.79
N GLN A 429 24.97 14.10 -16.27
CA GLN A 429 24.77 13.76 -14.86
C GLN A 429 25.56 12.49 -14.49
N SER A 430 25.46 11.44 -15.29
CA SER A 430 26.24 10.20 -15.11
C SER A 430 27.77 10.47 -15.13
N GLU A 431 28.25 11.29 -16.06
CA GLU A 431 29.68 11.67 -16.13
C GLU A 431 30.10 12.51 -14.92
N ARG A 432 29.23 13.36 -14.37
CA ARG A 432 29.56 14.10 -13.13
C ARG A 432 29.64 13.16 -11.93
N ILE A 433 28.76 12.16 -11.82
CA ILE A 433 28.82 11.14 -10.78
C ILE A 433 30.15 10.36 -10.92
N ILE A 434 30.45 9.80 -12.10
CA ILE A 434 31.67 9.04 -12.35
C ILE A 434 32.92 9.86 -11.93
N ARG A 435 33.05 11.07 -12.44
CA ARG A 435 34.20 11.91 -12.19
C ARG A 435 34.41 12.31 -10.74
N LYS A 436 33.31 12.46 -9.98
CA LYS A 436 33.38 12.93 -8.59
C LYS A 436 33.53 11.80 -7.57
N THR A 437 33.03 10.60 -7.89
CA THR A 437 32.85 9.56 -6.86
C THR A 437 33.52 8.23 -7.20
N ILE A 438 33.87 7.99 -8.46
CA ILE A 438 34.47 6.71 -8.85
C ILE A 438 35.98 6.83 -8.90
N PRO A 439 36.72 6.08 -8.05
CA PRO A 439 38.19 6.03 -8.09
C PRO A 439 38.72 5.48 -9.41
N GLU A 440 39.93 5.92 -9.79
CA GLU A 440 40.56 5.60 -11.10
C GLU A 440 40.87 4.10 -11.29
N GLU A 441 40.98 3.34 -10.22
CA GLU A 441 41.19 1.89 -10.25
C GLU A 441 40.01 1.09 -10.79
N TYR A 442 38.80 1.69 -10.83
CA TYR A 442 37.63 1.04 -11.39
C TYR A 442 37.58 1.21 -12.91
N ARG A 443 37.30 0.12 -13.60
CA ARG A 443 36.98 0.13 -15.03
C ARG A 443 35.51 0.53 -15.20
N VAL A 444 35.23 1.58 -15.97
CA VAL A 444 33.88 2.08 -16.22
C VAL A 444 33.49 1.83 -17.68
N THR A 445 32.45 1.02 -17.89
CA THR A 445 31.74 0.92 -19.17
C THR A 445 30.56 1.90 -19.18
N ARG A 446 30.43 2.61 -20.31
CA ARG A 446 29.36 3.59 -20.55
C ARG A 446 28.48 3.13 -21.70
N VAL A 447 27.17 3.24 -21.55
CA VAL A 447 26.18 2.93 -22.61
C VAL A 447 25.13 4.03 -22.60
N TYR A 448 25.25 4.98 -23.52
CA TYR A 448 24.34 6.12 -23.58
C TYR A 448 23.52 6.09 -24.86
N THR A 449 22.24 6.41 -24.76
CA THR A 449 21.31 6.30 -25.91
C THR A 449 21.22 7.58 -26.75
N SER A 450 21.87 8.68 -26.31
CA SER A 450 21.93 9.92 -27.09
C SER A 450 23.14 9.92 -28.03
N THR A 451 22.98 10.59 -29.15
CA THR A 451 24.08 10.84 -30.13
C THR A 451 24.70 12.23 -29.98
N GLN A 452 24.34 12.97 -28.94
CA GLN A 452 24.85 14.30 -28.65
C GLN A 452 26.26 14.27 -28.05
N THR A 453 26.84 15.42 -27.90
CA THR A 453 28.30 15.65 -27.66
C THR A 453 28.97 14.80 -26.59
N VAL A 454 28.36 14.64 -25.40
CA VAL A 454 28.98 13.86 -24.31
C VAL A 454 28.75 12.37 -24.49
N SER A 455 27.63 11.99 -25.08
CA SER A 455 27.23 10.59 -25.20
C SER A 455 27.58 9.93 -26.53
N SER A 456 28.00 10.71 -27.56
CA SER A 456 28.27 10.17 -28.90
C SER A 456 29.34 9.09 -28.92
N ASP A 457 30.42 9.25 -28.12
CA ASP A 457 31.55 8.29 -28.05
C ASP A 457 31.13 6.98 -27.33
N TYR A 458 30.05 6.99 -26.56
CA TYR A 458 29.53 5.89 -25.78
C TYR A 458 28.13 5.46 -26.23
N PHE A 459 27.77 5.83 -27.47
CA PHE A 459 26.46 5.47 -28.01
C PHE A 459 26.26 3.97 -28.03
N GLY A 460 25.09 3.55 -27.48
CA GLY A 460 24.73 2.16 -27.40
C GLY A 460 23.26 1.97 -27.05
N GLY A 461 22.78 0.75 -27.16
CA GLY A 461 21.40 0.36 -26.88
C GLY A 461 21.34 -0.93 -26.08
N THR A 462 20.19 -1.59 -26.15
CA THR A 462 19.88 -2.83 -25.40
C THR A 462 20.96 -3.90 -25.53
N PHE A 463 21.49 -4.10 -26.73
CA PHE A 463 22.56 -5.09 -26.97
C PHE A 463 23.82 -4.76 -26.17
N ASN A 464 24.31 -3.52 -26.24
CA ASN A 464 25.52 -3.10 -25.55
C ASN A 464 25.37 -3.17 -24.02
N LEU A 465 24.21 -2.78 -23.50
CA LEU A 465 23.94 -2.87 -22.07
C LEU A 465 23.90 -4.33 -21.59
N LYS A 466 23.20 -5.20 -22.32
CA LYS A 466 23.16 -6.63 -22.00
C LYS A 466 24.55 -7.29 -22.09
N ASP A 467 25.35 -6.90 -23.08
CA ASP A 467 26.71 -7.39 -23.22
C ASP A 467 27.58 -6.96 -22.03
N ALA A 468 27.50 -5.70 -21.61
CA ALA A 468 28.21 -5.20 -20.42
C ALA A 468 27.81 -5.96 -19.13
N ILE A 469 26.52 -6.21 -18.91
CA ILE A 469 26.02 -6.97 -17.75
C ILE A 469 26.49 -8.44 -17.83
N ASN A 470 26.35 -9.08 -18.99
CA ASN A 470 26.71 -10.48 -19.19
C ASN A 470 28.23 -10.75 -19.11
N SER A 471 29.04 -9.75 -19.48
CA SER A 471 30.50 -9.83 -19.35
C SER A 471 31.01 -9.72 -17.92
N GLY A 472 30.12 -9.37 -16.98
CA GLY A 472 30.40 -9.23 -15.55
C GLY A 472 30.73 -7.78 -15.14
N THR A 473 29.89 -7.27 -14.26
CA THR A 473 30.02 -5.94 -13.66
C THR A 473 29.52 -6.00 -12.21
N GLN A 474 30.17 -5.28 -11.31
CA GLN A 474 29.79 -5.21 -9.89
C GLN A 474 28.59 -4.30 -9.65
N TYR A 475 28.49 -3.27 -10.47
CA TYR A 475 27.51 -2.21 -10.29
C TYR A 475 26.98 -1.75 -11.64
N VAL A 476 25.68 -1.51 -11.70
CA VAL A 476 25.02 -0.90 -12.87
C VAL A 476 24.24 0.30 -12.39
N GLN A 477 24.48 1.45 -12.97
CA GLN A 477 23.66 2.64 -12.75
C GLN A 477 22.89 2.99 -14.01
N PHE A 478 21.60 3.16 -13.89
CA PHE A 478 20.77 3.79 -14.90
C PHE A 478 20.36 5.19 -14.45
N MET A 479 20.51 6.18 -15.32
CA MET A 479 20.05 7.56 -15.14
C MET A 479 19.17 7.96 -16.32
N GLY A 480 17.91 8.29 -16.09
CA GLY A 480 17.06 8.68 -17.21
C GLY A 480 15.56 8.62 -16.95
N HIS A 481 14.79 8.75 -18.04
CA HIS A 481 13.36 8.49 -17.99
C HIS A 481 13.09 7.01 -17.74
N GLY A 482 12.05 6.72 -16.97
CA GLY A 482 11.64 5.35 -16.68
C GLY A 482 10.15 5.23 -16.40
N GLY A 483 9.70 4.03 -16.38
CA GLY A 483 8.38 3.62 -15.91
C GLY A 483 8.53 2.26 -15.27
N GLY A 484 7.65 1.83 -14.40
CA GLY A 484 7.83 0.62 -13.57
C GLY A 484 8.51 -0.59 -14.21
N ARG A 485 8.44 -0.73 -15.54
CA ARG A 485 8.93 -1.89 -16.28
C ARG A 485 9.95 -1.58 -17.40
N ILE A 486 10.37 -0.32 -17.55
CA ILE A 486 11.30 0.08 -18.62
C ILE A 486 12.30 1.12 -18.13
N TRP A 487 13.48 1.13 -18.75
CA TRP A 487 14.47 2.17 -18.72
C TRP A 487 14.51 2.89 -20.08
N ALA A 488 14.40 4.18 -20.05
CA ALA A 488 14.25 5.09 -21.18
C ALA A 488 12.94 4.97 -21.98
N ASP A 489 12.52 6.07 -22.58
CA ASP A 489 11.22 6.17 -23.29
C ASP A 489 11.15 5.34 -24.57
N TYR A 490 12.28 4.98 -25.16
CA TYR A 490 12.35 4.13 -26.34
C TYR A 490 12.92 2.74 -26.05
N ASN A 491 12.73 2.29 -24.79
CA ASN A 491 12.93 0.91 -24.43
C ASN A 491 14.40 0.44 -24.53
N LEU A 492 15.29 1.17 -23.88
CA LEU A 492 16.71 0.78 -23.74
C LEU A 492 16.84 -0.60 -23.07
N PHE A 493 16.09 -0.82 -21.99
CA PHE A 493 16.05 -2.06 -21.26
C PHE A 493 14.72 -2.20 -20.55
N ASN A 494 14.07 -3.35 -20.65
CA ASN A 494 12.75 -3.57 -20.12
C ASN A 494 12.65 -4.89 -19.35
N PHE A 495 11.51 -5.08 -18.70
CA PHE A 495 11.18 -6.27 -17.93
C PHE A 495 11.48 -7.59 -18.68
N ASN A 496 11.17 -7.68 -19.98
CA ASN A 496 11.38 -8.90 -20.76
C ASN A 496 12.86 -9.13 -21.08
N ASP A 497 13.69 -8.08 -21.14
CA ASP A 497 15.11 -8.20 -21.36
C ASP A 497 15.81 -8.88 -20.20
N VAL A 498 15.33 -8.71 -18.96
CA VAL A 498 15.87 -9.36 -17.76
C VAL A 498 15.93 -10.89 -17.94
N ALA A 499 14.88 -11.50 -18.47
CA ALA A 499 14.83 -12.95 -18.70
C ALA A 499 15.87 -13.43 -19.74
N THR A 500 16.35 -12.51 -20.59
CA THR A 500 17.34 -12.81 -21.65
C THR A 500 18.79 -12.56 -21.24
N LEU A 501 19.03 -12.08 -20.03
CA LEU A 501 20.37 -12.01 -19.45
C LEU A 501 20.95 -13.42 -19.24
N ASN A 502 22.28 -13.51 -19.23
CA ASN A 502 23.01 -14.76 -18.96
C ASN A 502 24.24 -14.52 -18.06
N ASN A 503 24.22 -13.43 -17.31
CA ASN A 503 25.31 -13.07 -16.40
C ASN A 503 25.46 -14.08 -15.27
N GLN A 504 26.71 -14.45 -14.96
CA GLN A 504 27.08 -15.40 -13.90
C GLN A 504 27.48 -14.70 -12.59
N VAL A 505 27.68 -13.40 -12.64
CA VAL A 505 27.92 -12.52 -11.50
C VAL A 505 26.81 -11.48 -11.43
N TYR A 506 26.38 -11.13 -10.25
CA TYR A 506 25.14 -10.41 -10.03
C TYR A 506 25.43 -9.00 -9.52
N PRO A 507 25.30 -7.95 -10.37
CA PRO A 507 25.54 -6.59 -9.94
C PRO A 507 24.55 -6.09 -8.89
N VAL A 508 24.95 -5.07 -8.14
CA VAL A 508 24.03 -4.12 -7.52
C VAL A 508 23.56 -3.14 -8.59
N VAL A 509 22.25 -2.86 -8.63
CA VAL A 509 21.68 -1.95 -9.64
C VAL A 509 21.06 -0.74 -8.96
N LEU A 510 21.50 0.46 -9.37
CA LEU A 510 20.90 1.73 -9.00
C LEU A 510 20.11 2.29 -10.17
N SER A 511 18.79 2.45 -9.99
CA SER A 511 17.88 2.99 -11.00
C SER A 511 17.43 4.41 -10.62
N LEU A 512 18.09 5.42 -11.17
CA LEU A 512 17.75 6.83 -11.02
C LEU A 512 16.70 7.21 -12.08
N ALA A 513 15.49 6.70 -11.89
CA ALA A 513 14.38 6.85 -12.83
C ALA A 513 13.03 6.66 -12.14
N CYS A 514 12.01 7.31 -12.67
CA CYS A 514 10.64 7.20 -12.14
C CYS A 514 10.16 5.75 -12.08
N TYR A 515 9.54 5.35 -10.97
CA TYR A 515 8.85 4.07 -10.75
C TYR A 515 9.68 2.80 -10.92
N ALA A 516 11.00 2.88 -11.12
CA ALA A 516 11.83 1.70 -11.40
C ALA A 516 11.76 0.62 -10.31
N SER A 517 11.45 1.02 -9.08
CA SER A 517 11.26 0.13 -7.92
C SER A 517 9.84 0.17 -7.35
N ALA A 518 8.82 0.46 -8.17
CA ALA A 518 7.42 0.47 -7.76
C ALA A 518 6.90 -0.97 -7.55
N PHE A 519 7.26 -1.56 -6.42
CA PHE A 519 6.94 -2.95 -6.07
C PHE A 519 5.48 -3.14 -5.61
N ASP A 520 4.80 -2.06 -5.20
CA ASP A 520 3.45 -2.10 -4.62
C ASP A 520 2.32 -2.24 -5.65
N THR A 521 2.64 -2.33 -6.95
CA THR A 521 1.62 -2.42 -7.99
C THR A 521 1.08 -3.83 -8.12
N ASN A 522 -0.17 -4.04 -7.73
CA ASN A 522 -0.81 -5.34 -7.77
C ASN A 522 -0.79 -5.98 -9.17
N GLY A 523 -0.25 -7.21 -9.27
CA GLY A 523 -0.18 -7.98 -10.52
C GLY A 523 0.89 -7.55 -11.51
N MET A 524 1.73 -6.55 -11.18
CA MET A 524 2.81 -6.10 -12.06
C MET A 524 4.11 -5.89 -11.28
N ALA A 525 5.05 -6.82 -11.41
CA ALA A 525 6.39 -6.63 -10.88
C ALA A 525 7.14 -5.51 -11.61
N SER A 526 7.88 -4.70 -10.87
CA SER A 526 8.79 -3.68 -11.38
C SER A 526 10.02 -4.30 -12.04
N ILE A 527 10.78 -3.47 -12.77
CA ILE A 527 12.05 -3.92 -13.35
C ILE A 527 13.08 -4.28 -12.25
N SER A 528 13.05 -3.58 -11.11
CA SER A 528 13.90 -3.89 -9.95
C SER A 528 13.60 -5.26 -9.36
N GLU A 529 12.34 -5.61 -9.19
CA GLU A 529 11.92 -6.93 -8.73
C GLU A 529 12.31 -8.02 -9.74
N ALA A 530 12.08 -7.78 -11.03
CA ALA A 530 12.48 -8.72 -12.07
C ALA A 530 13.98 -9.03 -12.01
N LEU A 531 14.83 -8.00 -11.87
CA LEU A 531 16.28 -8.18 -11.76
C LEU A 531 16.69 -8.99 -10.53
N VAL A 532 16.04 -8.76 -9.38
CA VAL A 532 16.35 -9.46 -8.13
C VAL A 532 15.81 -10.90 -8.13
N LEU A 533 14.57 -11.10 -8.60
CA LEU A 533 13.88 -12.38 -8.50
C LEU A 533 14.17 -13.35 -9.65
N GLN A 534 14.83 -12.89 -10.75
CA GLN A 534 15.19 -13.78 -11.84
C GLN A 534 16.21 -14.83 -11.36
N PRO A 535 15.91 -16.14 -11.48
CA PRO A 535 16.83 -17.20 -11.08
C PRO A 535 18.15 -17.15 -11.86
N GLU A 536 19.27 -17.39 -11.19
CA GLU A 536 20.61 -17.58 -11.77
C GLU A 536 21.14 -16.45 -12.67
N LYS A 537 20.49 -15.27 -12.66
CA LYS A 537 20.88 -14.08 -13.44
C LYS A 537 20.28 -12.80 -12.85
N GLY A 538 20.47 -11.67 -13.52
CA GLY A 538 19.96 -10.39 -13.08
C GLY A 538 20.86 -9.73 -12.02
N ALA A 539 20.28 -9.25 -10.93
CA ALA A 539 20.98 -8.50 -9.87
C ALA A 539 20.90 -9.19 -8.51
N ILE A 540 21.86 -8.92 -7.63
CA ILE A 540 21.81 -9.35 -6.22
C ILE A 540 20.95 -8.41 -5.38
N GLY A 541 20.87 -7.15 -5.74
CA GLY A 541 20.06 -6.14 -5.07
C GLY A 541 19.88 -4.93 -5.97
N THR A 542 18.81 -4.18 -5.70
CA THR A 542 18.47 -2.96 -6.44
C THR A 542 18.15 -1.83 -5.49
N ALA A 543 18.42 -0.59 -5.89
CA ALA A 543 17.92 0.61 -5.26
C ALA A 543 17.30 1.52 -6.34
N GLY A 544 16.19 2.19 -6.01
CA GLY A 544 15.49 3.04 -6.98
C GLY A 544 14.21 3.63 -6.41
N PHE A 545 13.56 4.46 -7.20
CA PHE A 545 12.36 5.17 -6.77
C PHE A 545 11.10 4.33 -6.98
N THR A 546 10.25 4.33 -5.98
CA THR A 546 8.89 3.77 -6.04
C THR A 546 7.87 4.75 -6.63
N GLY A 547 8.23 6.02 -6.72
CA GLY A 547 7.46 7.12 -7.30
C GLY A 547 8.21 7.86 -8.40
N LEU A 548 7.94 9.17 -8.51
CA LEU A 548 8.62 10.05 -9.47
C LEU A 548 10.05 10.36 -9.01
N GLY A 549 11.00 10.31 -9.96
CA GLY A 549 12.32 10.91 -9.83
C GLY A 549 12.32 12.33 -10.41
N TYR A 550 13.23 13.16 -9.93
CA TYR A 550 13.44 14.53 -10.41
C TYR A 550 14.92 14.75 -10.70
N LEU A 551 15.23 15.34 -11.83
CA LEU A 551 16.58 15.46 -12.38
C LEU A 551 17.67 15.82 -11.36
N ASP A 552 17.46 16.90 -10.59
CA ASP A 552 18.45 17.39 -9.63
C ASP A 552 18.54 16.49 -8.39
N HIS A 553 17.41 15.93 -8.00
CA HIS A 553 17.32 15.01 -6.87
C HIS A 553 17.97 13.66 -7.20
N ASP A 554 17.72 13.14 -8.38
CA ASP A 554 18.28 11.88 -8.88
C ASP A 554 19.81 11.94 -8.91
N GLU A 555 20.38 13.06 -9.43
CA GLU A 555 21.83 13.27 -9.44
C GLU A 555 22.40 13.39 -8.03
N THR A 556 21.76 14.17 -7.15
CA THR A 556 22.23 14.37 -5.77
C THR A 556 22.25 13.06 -4.98
N TRP A 557 21.18 12.27 -5.10
CA TRP A 557 21.11 10.97 -4.46
C TRP A 557 22.12 9.99 -5.05
N GLY A 558 22.26 9.95 -6.38
CA GLY A 558 23.24 9.12 -7.07
C GLY A 558 24.69 9.46 -6.69
N LEU A 559 25.03 10.75 -6.57
CA LEU A 559 26.33 11.20 -6.08
C LEU A 559 26.62 10.68 -4.66
N ALA A 560 25.69 10.89 -3.72
CA ALA A 560 25.86 10.47 -2.35
C ALA A 560 25.91 8.94 -2.19
N TYR A 561 25.11 8.22 -2.97
CA TYR A 561 25.11 6.75 -2.97
C TYR A 561 26.42 6.17 -3.49
N CYS A 562 26.94 6.69 -4.60
CA CYS A 562 28.24 6.28 -5.14
C CYS A 562 29.40 6.71 -4.24
N GLU A 563 29.33 7.90 -3.61
CA GLU A 563 30.30 8.34 -2.60
C GLU A 563 30.37 7.35 -1.42
N ALA A 564 29.21 6.88 -0.95
CA ALA A 564 29.18 5.88 0.13
C ALA A 564 29.85 4.57 -0.30
N LEU A 565 29.49 4.02 -1.46
CA LEU A 565 29.99 2.72 -1.91
C LEU A 565 31.48 2.76 -2.32
N PHE A 566 31.86 3.74 -3.12
CA PHE A 566 33.19 3.75 -3.80
C PHE A 566 34.18 4.74 -3.18
N GLY A 567 33.69 5.81 -2.55
CA GLY A 567 34.51 6.78 -1.85
C GLY A 567 34.77 6.41 -0.39
N ASN A 568 33.71 6.00 0.33
CA ASN A 568 33.77 5.68 1.75
C ASN A 568 33.83 4.17 2.03
N ASN A 569 33.85 3.34 0.99
CA ASN A 569 33.94 1.87 1.05
C ASN A 569 32.86 1.21 1.94
N PHE A 570 31.63 1.68 1.85
CA PHE A 570 30.52 0.98 2.50
C PHE A 570 30.30 -0.37 1.80
N ASP A 571 30.29 -1.43 2.56
CA ASP A 571 30.08 -2.80 2.09
C ASP A 571 28.59 -3.22 2.13
N ASN A 572 27.71 -2.32 2.55
CA ASN A 572 26.29 -2.54 2.69
C ASN A 572 25.48 -1.50 1.92
N ILE A 573 24.68 -1.96 0.94
CA ILE A 573 23.87 -1.09 0.08
C ILE A 573 22.75 -0.36 0.85
N GLY A 574 22.25 -0.93 1.93
CA GLY A 574 21.26 -0.28 2.79
C GLY A 574 21.84 0.87 3.59
N LEU A 575 23.07 0.69 4.14
CA LEU A 575 23.80 1.79 4.80
C LEU A 575 24.18 2.88 3.81
N ALA A 576 24.58 2.52 2.59
CA ALA A 576 24.82 3.49 1.52
C ALA A 576 23.54 4.30 1.19
N ASN A 577 22.37 3.67 1.21
CA ASN A 577 21.09 4.36 1.03
C ASN A 577 20.78 5.33 2.19
N ILE A 578 20.98 4.91 3.43
CA ILE A 578 20.82 5.79 4.60
C ILE A 578 21.74 7.01 4.50
N TYR A 579 23.02 6.79 4.15
CA TYR A 579 23.98 7.87 3.94
C TYR A 579 23.50 8.84 2.86
N ALA A 580 23.04 8.31 1.73
CA ALA A 580 22.54 9.12 0.62
C ALA A 580 21.28 9.93 1.00
N LEU A 581 20.35 9.34 1.74
CA LEU A 581 19.17 10.04 2.25
C LEU A 581 19.56 11.15 3.23
N ALA A 582 20.49 10.87 4.15
CA ALA A 582 20.97 11.87 5.12
C ALA A 582 21.72 13.04 4.46
N ARG A 583 22.39 12.79 3.33
CA ARG A 583 23.08 13.84 2.55
C ARG A 583 22.13 14.65 1.68
N PHE A 584 21.01 14.05 1.32
CA PHE A 584 19.98 14.69 0.52
C PHE A 584 19.10 15.62 1.36
N TYR A 585 18.82 15.24 2.62
CA TYR A 585 18.02 16.01 3.58
C TYR A 585 18.79 17.17 4.19
#